data_307231d8cdf64924d6ec0f06362c13ff
#
_entry.id   307231d8cdf64924d6ec0f06362c13ff
#
_cell.length_a   1.000
_cell.length_b   1.000
_cell.length_c   1.000
_cell.angle_alpha   90.00
_cell.angle_beta   90.00
_cell.angle_gamma   90.00
#
_symmetry.space_group_name_H-M   'P 1'
#
loop_
_entity.id
_entity.type
_entity.pdbx_description
1 polymer ?
#
loop_
_entity_poly.entity_id
_entity_poly.type
_entity_poly.pdbx_seq_one_letter_code
_entity_poly.pdbx_strand_id
1 'polypeptide(L)'
;MADNQGLNSPINNFQQLMVITAEECGELTQVCMKIMRKYNSVDNFEKEEYSKLLVEEAGDVLCMLELMSENGLFDWQQIYNCADVKRKKLKTWSTLINEKETQ
;
A
#
# COMPACT_ATOMS: atom_id res chain seq x y z
N MET A 1 5.82 22.15 -4.07
CA MET A 1 5.54 22.92 -3.85
C MET A 1 6.08 23.70 -3.95
N ALA A 2 6.28 24.16 -3.95
CA ALA A 2 6.54 24.84 -3.90
C ALA A 2 6.52 25.64 -3.66
N ASP A 3 6.80 25.90 -3.62
CA ASP A 3 6.65 26.56 -3.22
C ASP A 3 5.90 26.89 -3.16
N ASN A 4 5.84 26.93 -2.83
CA ASN A 4 4.76 27.20 -2.50
C ASN A 4 4.37 28.27 -2.60
N GLN A 5 4.36 28.75 -3.33
CA GLN A 5 3.92 29.71 -3.19
C GLN A 5 2.87 29.99 -2.84
N GLY A 6 2.57 29.83 -3.39
CA GLY A 6 1.51 30.32 -2.74
C GLY A 6 1.41 29.89 -1.37
N LEU A 7 2.12 29.01 -1.08
CA LEU A 7 2.08 28.51 0.26
C LEU A 7 3.25 29.02 1.02
N ASN A 8 3.01 30.07 1.76
CA ASN A 8 3.99 30.58 2.67
C ASN A 8 3.96 29.84 4.00
N SER A 9 2.86 29.14 4.29
CA SER A 9 2.78 28.37 5.51
C SER A 9 2.96 26.89 5.20
N PRO A 10 3.51 26.14 6.12
CA PRO A 10 3.70 24.70 5.91
C PRO A 10 2.34 24.00 5.80
N ILE A 11 2.35 22.89 5.10
CA ILE A 11 1.15 22.07 5.03
C ILE A 11 0.85 21.49 6.42
N ASN A 12 -0.41 21.26 6.70
CA ASN A 12 -0.82 20.74 8.01
C ASN A 12 -0.66 19.21 8.05
N ASN A 13 -0.92 18.64 9.23
CA ASN A 13 -0.75 17.21 9.42
C ASN A 13 -1.63 16.37 8.49
N PHE A 14 -2.86 16.81 8.28
CA PHE A 14 -3.76 16.08 7.38
C PHE A 14 -3.19 16.06 5.96
N GLN A 15 -2.71 17.19 5.49
CA GLN A 15 -2.11 17.28 4.16
C GLN A 15 -0.84 16.45 4.06
N GLN A 16 -0.03 16.45 5.13
CA GLN A 16 1.18 15.61 5.15
C GLN A 16 0.82 14.13 5.06
N LEU A 17 -0.22 13.70 5.78
CA LEU A 17 -0.68 12.32 5.69
C LEU A 17 -1.01 11.94 4.25
N MET A 18 -1.71 12.84 3.53
CA MET A 18 -2.09 12.55 2.15
C MET A 18 -0.90 12.50 1.22
N VAL A 19 -0.02 13.49 1.32
CA VAL A 19 1.14 13.59 0.44
C VAL A 19 2.08 12.40 0.65
N ILE A 20 2.40 12.11 1.89
CA ILE A 20 3.36 11.04 2.18
C ILE A 20 2.77 9.68 1.82
N THR A 21 1.48 9.48 2.11
CA THR A 21 0.84 8.22 1.72
C THR A 21 0.91 8.02 0.20
N ALA A 22 0.64 9.07 -0.56
CA ALA A 22 0.73 8.99 -2.01
C ALA A 22 2.15 8.62 -2.46
N GLU A 23 3.15 9.22 -1.83
CA GLU A 23 4.55 8.91 -2.14
C GLU A 23 4.88 7.45 -1.83
N GLU A 24 4.47 6.96 -0.66
CA GLU A 24 4.77 5.58 -0.28
C GLU A 24 4.04 4.58 -1.17
N CYS A 25 2.82 4.88 -1.56
CA CYS A 25 2.10 4.03 -2.51
C CYS A 25 2.81 3.99 -3.86
N GLY A 26 3.37 5.12 -4.30
CA GLY A 26 4.16 5.17 -5.51
C GLY A 26 5.41 4.32 -5.44
N GLU A 27 6.10 4.36 -4.29
CA GLU A 27 7.29 3.54 -4.07
C GLU A 27 6.95 2.06 -4.11
N LEU A 28 5.85 1.68 -3.47
CA LEU A 28 5.39 0.29 -3.49
C LEU A 28 5.06 -0.13 -4.92
N THR A 29 4.40 0.73 -5.67
CA THR A 29 4.08 0.46 -7.07
C THR A 29 5.34 0.16 -7.87
N GLN A 30 6.39 0.97 -7.69
CA GLN A 30 7.64 0.77 -8.41
C GLN A 30 8.26 -0.58 -8.09
N VAL A 31 8.27 -0.94 -6.80
CA VAL A 31 8.84 -2.22 -6.39
C VAL A 31 8.06 -3.38 -7.00
N CYS A 32 6.73 -3.31 -6.98
CA CYS A 32 5.90 -4.35 -7.57
C CYS A 32 6.23 -4.55 -9.06
N MET A 33 6.38 -3.46 -9.79
CA MET A 33 6.67 -3.54 -11.22
C MET A 33 8.06 -4.10 -11.49
N LYS A 34 9.03 -3.75 -10.66
CA LYS A 34 10.39 -4.31 -10.80
C LYS A 34 10.39 -5.81 -10.52
N ILE A 35 9.65 -6.23 -9.50
CA ILE A 35 9.54 -7.65 -9.16
C ILE A 35 8.90 -8.41 -10.31
N MET A 36 7.82 -7.86 -10.87
CA MET A 36 7.13 -8.52 -11.97
C MET A 36 8.04 -8.74 -13.18
N ARG A 37 8.93 -7.78 -13.44
CA ARG A 37 9.83 -7.87 -14.57
C ARG A 37 10.96 -8.88 -14.34
N LYS A 38 11.33 -9.13 -13.09
CA LYS A 38 12.50 -9.94 -12.78
C LYS A 38 12.17 -11.36 -12.37
N TYR A 39 11.03 -11.57 -11.72
CA TYR A 39 10.68 -12.87 -11.13
C TYR A 39 9.34 -13.34 -11.65
N ASN A 40 9.20 -14.67 -11.77
CA ASN A 40 7.91 -15.23 -12.18
C ASN A 40 7.33 -16.19 -11.14
N SER A 41 7.99 -16.34 -9.99
CA SER A 41 7.48 -17.20 -8.93
C SER A 41 8.06 -16.76 -7.59
N VAL A 42 7.38 -17.15 -6.52
CA VAL A 42 7.84 -16.83 -5.17
C VAL A 42 9.11 -17.60 -4.80
N ASP A 43 9.32 -18.76 -5.43
CA ASP A 43 10.46 -19.61 -5.08
C ASP A 43 11.80 -18.91 -5.28
N ASN A 44 11.93 -18.13 -6.33
CA ASN A 44 13.16 -17.39 -6.58
C ASN A 44 13.19 -16.06 -5.89
N PHE A 45 12.02 -15.49 -5.61
CA PHE A 45 11.90 -14.16 -5.07
C PHE A 45 12.32 -14.05 -3.60
N GLU A 46 12.00 -15.05 -2.79
CA GLU A 46 12.16 -14.98 -1.33
C GLU A 46 13.58 -14.67 -0.88
N LYS A 47 14.58 -15.04 -1.68
CA LYS A 47 15.97 -14.92 -1.27
C LYS A 47 16.67 -13.71 -1.85
N GLU A 48 15.93 -12.88 -2.55
CA GLU A 48 16.52 -11.78 -3.29
C GLU A 48 16.30 -10.46 -2.57
N GLU A 49 17.10 -9.47 -2.95
CA GLU A 49 17.02 -8.16 -2.29
C GLU A 49 15.67 -7.48 -2.49
N TYR A 50 14.97 -7.77 -3.58
CA TYR A 50 13.65 -7.16 -3.80
C TYR A 50 12.61 -7.65 -2.81
N SER A 51 12.82 -8.82 -2.19
CA SER A 51 11.97 -9.28 -1.12
C SER A 51 12.03 -8.32 0.06
N LYS A 52 13.23 -7.87 0.42
CA LYS A 52 13.42 -6.90 1.50
C LYS A 52 12.79 -5.56 1.15
N LEU A 53 12.99 -5.11 -0.08
CA LEU A 53 12.42 -3.86 -0.53
C LEU A 53 10.89 -3.90 -0.47
N LEU A 54 10.30 -5.02 -0.87
CA LEU A 54 8.86 -5.17 -0.80
C LEU A 54 8.36 -5.02 0.64
N VAL A 55 9.03 -5.68 1.57
CA VAL A 55 8.66 -5.59 2.99
C VAL A 55 8.77 -4.15 3.48
N GLU A 56 9.85 -3.48 3.12
CA GLU A 56 10.06 -2.09 3.55
C GLU A 56 8.97 -1.17 3.02
N GLU A 57 8.68 -1.27 1.72
CA GLU A 57 7.69 -0.38 1.12
C GLU A 57 6.28 -0.70 1.59
N ALA A 58 5.96 -1.98 1.78
CA ALA A 58 4.67 -2.35 2.33
C ALA A 58 4.53 -1.84 3.77
N GLY A 59 5.62 -1.93 4.54
CA GLY A 59 5.62 -1.40 5.90
C GLY A 59 5.42 0.11 5.94
N ASP A 60 6.04 0.81 4.99
CA ASP A 60 5.88 2.27 4.91
C ASP A 60 4.42 2.65 4.63
N VAL A 61 3.77 1.92 3.72
CA VAL A 61 2.36 2.15 3.44
C VAL A 61 1.50 1.84 4.66
N LEU A 62 1.77 0.72 5.32
CA LEU A 62 1.03 0.36 6.52
C LEU A 62 1.17 1.42 7.60
N CYS A 63 2.37 1.95 7.78
CA CYS A 63 2.60 3.01 8.75
C CYS A 63 1.70 4.21 8.48
N MET A 64 1.57 4.61 7.22
CA MET A 64 0.73 5.74 6.89
C MET A 64 -0.75 5.46 7.14
N LEU A 65 -1.19 4.22 6.89
CA LEU A 65 -2.56 3.84 7.18
C LEU A 65 -2.81 3.86 8.70
N GLU A 66 -1.85 3.40 9.48
CA GLU A 66 -1.97 3.44 10.94
C GLU A 66 -2.07 4.88 11.44
N LEU A 67 -1.26 5.76 10.90
CA LEU A 67 -1.32 7.17 11.27
C LEU A 67 -2.66 7.81 10.90
N MET A 68 -3.22 7.42 9.77
CA MET A 68 -4.55 7.90 9.39
C MET A 68 -5.60 7.48 10.42
N SER A 69 -5.55 6.23 10.86
CA SER A 69 -6.47 5.75 11.88
C SER A 69 -6.27 6.50 13.19
N GLU A 70 -5.01 6.70 13.59
CA GLU A 70 -4.69 7.42 14.82
C GLU A 70 -5.16 8.87 14.78
N ASN A 71 -5.25 9.44 13.60
CA ASN A 71 -5.72 10.80 13.41
C ASN A 71 -7.21 10.87 13.07
N GLY A 72 -7.92 9.78 13.24
CA GLY A 72 -9.38 9.78 13.17
C GLY A 72 -9.99 9.73 11.79
N LEU A 73 -9.21 9.41 10.75
CA LEU A 73 -9.73 9.39 9.39
C LEU A 73 -10.63 8.19 9.13
N PHE A 74 -10.38 7.09 9.82
CA PHE A 74 -11.19 5.88 9.71
C PHE A 74 -10.84 4.95 10.87
N ASP A 75 -11.65 3.89 11.08
CA ASP A 75 -11.24 2.83 11.98
C ASP A 75 -10.92 1.57 11.17
N TRP A 76 -10.16 0.67 11.78
CA TRP A 76 -9.67 -0.51 11.07
C TRP A 76 -10.77 -1.46 10.64
N GLN A 77 -11.89 -1.49 11.36
CA GLN A 77 -13.00 -2.36 10.96
C GLN A 77 -13.53 -1.96 9.59
N GLN A 78 -13.59 -0.66 9.32
CA GLN A 78 -14.02 -0.16 8.02
C GLN A 78 -13.07 -0.64 6.92
N ILE A 79 -11.77 -0.58 7.21
CA ILE A 79 -10.75 -0.97 6.24
C ILE A 79 -10.81 -2.48 5.99
N TYR A 80 -10.92 -3.27 7.07
CA TYR A 80 -11.01 -4.73 6.92
C TYR A 80 -12.26 -5.13 6.15
N ASN A 81 -13.39 -4.44 6.36
CA ASN A 81 -14.60 -4.73 5.61
C ASN A 81 -14.40 -4.49 4.12
N CYS A 82 -13.72 -3.41 3.78
CA CYS A 82 -13.43 -3.10 2.37
C CYS A 82 -12.46 -4.11 1.77
N ALA A 83 -11.47 -4.55 2.55
CA ALA A 83 -10.53 -5.57 2.10
C ALA A 83 -11.26 -6.87 1.80
N ASP A 84 -12.25 -7.21 2.63
CA ASP A 84 -13.06 -8.41 2.41
C ASP A 84 -13.85 -8.33 1.11
N VAL A 85 -14.44 -7.17 0.85
CA VAL A 85 -15.17 -6.95 -0.41
C VAL A 85 -14.22 -7.12 -1.59
N LYS A 86 -12.99 -6.59 -1.46
CA LYS A 86 -12.00 -6.72 -2.53
C LYS A 86 -11.62 -8.18 -2.77
N ARG A 87 -11.46 -8.97 -1.69
CA ARG A 87 -11.16 -10.39 -1.84
C ARG A 87 -12.24 -11.10 -2.66
N LYS A 88 -13.50 -10.77 -2.41
CA LYS A 88 -14.61 -11.37 -3.15
C LYS A 88 -14.59 -10.99 -4.62
N LYS A 89 -14.25 -9.73 -4.91
CA LYS A 89 -14.12 -9.29 -6.30
C LYS A 89 -12.98 -10.00 -7.01
N LEU A 90 -11.89 -10.26 -6.30
CA LEU A 90 -10.73 -10.92 -6.90
C LEU A 90 -11.01 -12.35 -7.31
N LYS A 91 -12.03 -12.99 -6.75
CA LYS A 91 -12.45 -14.32 -7.21
C LYS A 91 -12.88 -14.28 -8.67
N THR A 92 -13.51 -13.18 -9.09
CA THR A 92 -13.96 -13.01 -10.47
C THR A 92 -12.85 -12.50 -11.38
N TRP A 93 -12.05 -11.56 -10.87
CA TRP A 93 -11.09 -10.82 -11.69
C TRP A 93 -9.70 -11.43 -11.74
N SER A 94 -9.42 -12.44 -10.91
CA SER A 94 -8.08 -13.02 -10.84
C SER A 94 -8.17 -14.48 -10.38
N THR A 95 -7.01 -15.13 -10.34
CA THR A 95 -6.91 -16.49 -9.79
C THR A 95 -6.27 -16.48 -8.41
N LEU A 96 -6.11 -15.31 -7.80
CA LEU A 96 -5.45 -15.17 -6.50
C LEU A 96 -6.23 -15.80 -5.35
N ILE A 97 -7.56 -15.78 -5.44
CA ILE A 97 -8.44 -16.30 -4.40
C ILE A 97 -9.18 -17.50 -4.95
N ASN A 98 -9.05 -18.67 -4.33
CA ASN A 98 -9.80 -19.83 -4.74
C ASN A 98 -10.78 -20.23 -3.63
N GLU A 99 -11.69 -21.19 -3.95
CA GLU A 99 -12.75 -21.58 -3.03
C GLU A 99 -12.21 -22.07 -1.69
N LYS A 100 -11.11 -22.82 -1.71
CA LYS A 100 -10.57 -23.39 -0.49
C LYS A 100 -10.07 -22.32 0.46
N GLU A 101 -9.52 -21.26 -0.07
CA GLU A 101 -8.96 -20.19 0.75
C GLU A 101 -10.03 -19.34 1.42
N THR A 102 -11.24 -19.40 0.92
CA THR A 102 -12.31 -18.56 1.43
C THR A 102 -13.25 -19.29 2.38
N GLN A 103 -12.94 -20.54 2.65
CA GLN A 103 -13.69 -21.31 3.62
C GLN A 103 -13.04 -21.22 5.00
#